data_ef3bfacfdbd6bc272cdd9ba3e9414058
#
_entry.id   ef3bfacfdbd6bc272cdd9ba3e9414058
#
_cell.length_a   1.000
_cell.length_b   1.000
_cell.length_c   1.000
_cell.angle_alpha   90.00
_cell.angle_beta   90.00
_cell.angle_gamma   90.00
#
_symmetry.space_group_name_H-M   'P 1'
#
loop_
_entity.id
_entity.type
_entity.pdbx_description
1 polymer ?
#
loop_
_entity_poly.entity_id
_entity_poly.type
_entity_poly.pdbx_seq_one_letter_code
_entity_poly.pdbx_strand_id
1 'polypeptide(L)'
;MALPGSYLSSVGALTDGLALVARQVLTMFAAPYATPMQTRVRLLTADGGELEFAGGRRMACDGDLQGDAAFRIVYLPAFVAGGEAELSMLLDHARPLSDWLRRQRARGAVLGASGTAVMLLAESGLLDGGKVALPDPLRAMFRRRYRRVRVDVRATLTEHHGVYACGAPAAEWSLVARLVERAISPMSAQWLAQATGMESDRRDSPASSADPLVASAQFWLAQRFAQDLKISELARTLAVSHATLLRRFERSLGMTPGDYARRLRVETAKRMLHSTQRSIEQIAAMVGYADVRAFRALFKAHTGASPTAFRQAGRG
;
A
#
# COMPACT_ATOMS: atom_id res chain seq x y z
N MET A 1 1.14 -7.66 13.24
CA MET A 1 0.81 -7.91 14.65
C MET A 1 -0.38 -8.85 14.71
N ALA A 2 -0.25 -10.00 15.35
CA ALA A 2 -1.29 -11.02 15.39
C ALA A 2 -1.65 -11.36 16.86
N LEU A 3 -2.87 -11.85 17.04
CA LEU A 3 -3.42 -12.29 18.32
C LEU A 3 -3.67 -13.80 18.26
N PRO A 4 -3.72 -14.49 19.40
CA PRO A 4 -4.17 -15.88 19.44
C PRO A 4 -5.51 -16.05 18.71
N GLY A 5 -5.66 -17.13 17.97
CA GLY A 5 -6.81 -17.36 17.10
C GLY A 5 -6.81 -16.59 15.78
N SER A 6 -5.72 -15.90 15.41
CA SER A 6 -5.61 -15.27 14.08
C SER A 6 -5.76 -16.29 12.95
N TYR A 7 -6.35 -15.85 11.83
CA TYR A 7 -6.41 -16.69 10.64
C TYR A 7 -5.06 -16.73 9.93
N LEU A 8 -4.56 -17.93 9.68
CA LEU A 8 -3.30 -18.12 8.95
C LEU A 8 -3.40 -17.59 7.52
N SER A 9 -4.56 -17.72 6.86
CA SER A 9 -4.82 -17.14 5.54
C SER A 9 -4.68 -15.61 5.52
N SER A 10 -5.11 -14.95 6.59
CA SER A 10 -5.04 -13.51 6.74
C SER A 10 -3.59 -13.04 6.85
N VAL A 11 -2.77 -13.73 7.64
CA VAL A 11 -1.32 -13.48 7.73
C VAL A 11 -0.64 -13.81 6.39
N GLY A 12 -1.03 -14.94 5.78
CA GLY A 12 -0.50 -15.39 4.48
C GLY A 12 -0.74 -14.38 3.38
N ALA A 13 -1.93 -13.79 3.29
CA ALA A 13 -2.26 -12.82 2.26
C ALA A 13 -1.28 -11.62 2.25
N LEU A 14 -0.95 -11.06 3.41
CA LEU A 14 0.05 -9.98 3.50
C LEU A 14 1.46 -10.49 3.18
N THR A 15 1.86 -11.62 3.78
CA THR A 15 3.21 -12.17 3.65
C THR A 15 3.50 -12.52 2.20
N ASP A 16 2.60 -13.26 1.56
CA ASP A 16 2.72 -13.68 0.17
C ASP A 16 2.62 -12.49 -0.78
N GLY A 17 1.70 -11.56 -0.51
CA GLY A 17 1.57 -10.34 -1.30
C GLY A 17 2.84 -9.49 -1.30
N LEU A 18 3.47 -9.31 -0.15
CA LEU A 18 4.74 -8.58 -0.05
C LEU A 18 5.91 -9.36 -0.66
N ALA A 19 5.94 -10.68 -0.54
CA ALA A 19 6.95 -11.54 -1.17
C ALA A 19 6.84 -11.48 -2.71
N LEU A 20 5.62 -11.53 -3.25
CA LEU A 20 5.35 -11.38 -4.67
C LEU A 20 5.83 -10.02 -5.18
N VAL A 21 5.49 -8.93 -4.48
CA VAL A 21 5.94 -7.57 -4.83
C VAL A 21 7.46 -7.45 -4.76
N ALA A 22 8.10 -7.98 -3.72
CA ALA A 22 9.56 -7.95 -3.58
C ALA A 22 10.25 -8.70 -4.73
N ARG A 23 9.76 -9.88 -5.09
CA ARG A 23 10.27 -10.68 -6.21
C ARG A 23 10.09 -9.95 -7.55
N GLN A 24 8.94 -9.33 -7.76
CA GLN A 24 8.65 -8.54 -8.96
C GLN A 24 9.63 -7.37 -9.08
N VAL A 25 9.86 -6.63 -8.00
CA VAL A 25 10.82 -5.53 -7.98
C VAL A 25 12.23 -6.02 -8.34
N LEU A 26 12.67 -7.17 -7.82
CA LEU A 26 13.96 -7.78 -8.17
C LEU A 26 14.07 -8.13 -9.65
N THR A 27 13.02 -8.70 -10.26
CA THR A 27 13.01 -9.05 -11.68
C THR A 27 12.97 -7.83 -12.60
N MET A 28 12.34 -6.74 -12.16
CA MET A 28 12.26 -5.47 -12.89
C MET A 28 13.55 -4.66 -12.85
N PHE A 29 14.25 -4.70 -11.75
CA PHE A 29 15.48 -3.93 -11.50
C PHE A 29 16.73 -4.82 -11.61
N ALA A 30 16.75 -5.80 -12.49
CA ALA A 30 17.95 -6.57 -12.85
C ALA A 30 19.07 -5.69 -13.46
N ALA A 31 19.04 -4.39 -13.20
CA ALA A 31 20.10 -3.45 -13.49
C ALA A 31 21.11 -3.40 -12.33
N PRO A 32 22.42 -3.29 -12.60
CA PRO A 32 23.50 -3.43 -11.62
C PRO A 32 23.49 -2.39 -10.47
N TYR A 33 22.55 -1.47 -10.44
CA TYR A 33 22.46 -0.40 -9.43
C TYR A 33 21.17 -0.40 -8.60
N ALA A 34 20.28 -1.37 -8.78
CA ALA A 34 19.08 -1.46 -7.95
C ALA A 34 19.41 -2.13 -6.63
N THR A 35 19.39 -1.38 -5.56
CA THR A 35 19.38 -1.96 -4.22
C THR A 35 18.09 -2.78 -4.09
N PRO A 36 18.15 -4.10 -3.85
CA PRO A 36 16.96 -4.90 -3.67
C PRO A 36 16.09 -4.28 -2.58
N MET A 37 14.81 -4.09 -2.85
CA MET A 37 13.87 -3.72 -1.80
C MET A 37 13.75 -4.93 -0.86
N GLN A 38 14.49 -4.90 0.25
CA GLN A 38 14.37 -5.92 1.28
C GLN A 38 13.05 -5.68 2.02
N THR A 39 12.02 -6.44 1.65
CA THR A 39 10.79 -6.54 2.43
C THR A 39 11.02 -7.57 3.52
N ARG A 40 11.14 -7.11 4.75
CA ARG A 40 11.18 -7.99 5.92
C ARG A 40 9.81 -7.94 6.59
N VAL A 41 9.08 -9.03 6.53
CA VAL A 41 7.85 -9.21 7.30
C VAL A 41 8.23 -9.73 8.68
N ARG A 42 7.66 -9.15 9.73
CA ARG A 42 7.83 -9.61 11.10
C ARG A 42 6.47 -9.96 11.70
N LEU A 43 6.35 -11.14 12.25
CA LEU A 43 5.20 -11.56 13.03
C LEU A 43 5.43 -11.15 14.48
N LEU A 44 4.58 -10.29 15.01
CA LEU A 44 4.67 -9.81 16.39
C LEU A 44 3.44 -10.26 17.18
N THR A 45 3.64 -10.56 18.47
CA THR A 45 2.58 -10.72 19.47
C THR A 45 2.73 -9.67 20.56
N ALA A 46 1.80 -9.60 21.49
CA ALA A 46 1.86 -8.62 22.59
C ALA A 46 3.11 -8.80 23.47
N ASP A 47 3.50 -10.03 23.71
CA ASP A 47 4.57 -10.46 24.63
C ASP A 47 5.77 -11.11 23.93
N GLY A 48 5.72 -11.25 22.60
CA GLY A 48 6.76 -11.95 21.82
C GLY A 48 6.66 -13.48 21.87
N GLY A 49 5.64 -14.01 22.55
CA GLY A 49 5.40 -15.44 22.68
C GLY A 49 4.95 -16.11 21.37
N GLU A 50 4.90 -17.44 21.41
CA GLU A 50 4.43 -18.24 20.29
C GLU A 50 2.96 -17.95 19.99
N LEU A 51 2.61 -17.82 18.72
CA LEU A 51 1.24 -17.59 18.26
C LEU A 51 0.54 -18.89 17.89
N GLU A 52 -0.61 -19.16 18.49
CA GLU A 52 -1.52 -20.21 18.07
C GLU A 52 -2.60 -19.64 17.16
N PHE A 53 -2.68 -20.13 15.93
CA PHE A 53 -3.68 -19.77 14.93
C PHE A 53 -5.01 -20.48 15.16
N ALA A 54 -6.09 -19.95 14.55
CA ALA A 54 -7.44 -20.52 14.66
C ALA A 54 -7.55 -22.03 14.32
N GLY A 55 -6.64 -22.55 13.50
CA GLY A 55 -6.55 -23.97 13.14
C GLY A 55 -5.64 -24.80 14.06
N GLY A 56 -5.25 -24.28 15.25
CA GLY A 56 -4.38 -24.99 16.20
C GLY A 56 -2.89 -25.04 15.82
N ARG A 57 -2.51 -24.48 14.68
CA ARG A 57 -1.08 -24.36 14.32
C ARG A 57 -0.40 -23.32 15.19
N ARG A 58 0.83 -23.60 15.60
CA ARG A 58 1.67 -22.69 16.34
C ARG A 58 2.86 -22.21 15.51
N MET A 59 3.24 -20.95 15.71
CA MET A 59 4.36 -20.34 15.02
C MET A 59 5.11 -19.41 15.98
N ALA A 60 6.43 -19.49 15.96
CA ALA A 60 7.28 -18.54 16.68
C ALA A 60 7.12 -17.14 16.11
N CYS A 61 7.15 -16.14 17.00
CA CYS A 61 7.07 -14.74 16.62
C CYS A 61 8.46 -14.09 16.56
N ASP A 62 8.56 -13.00 15.78
CA ASP A 62 9.80 -12.25 15.58
C ASP A 62 10.03 -11.18 16.67
N GLY A 63 9.14 -11.09 17.65
CA GLY A 63 9.22 -10.15 18.77
C GLY A 63 7.86 -9.66 19.27
N ASP A 64 7.94 -8.66 20.14
CA ASP A 64 6.83 -8.05 20.88
C ASP A 64 6.53 -6.61 20.45
N LEU A 65 5.67 -5.92 21.22
CA LEU A 65 5.29 -4.52 21.03
C LEU A 65 6.22 -3.53 21.77
N GLN A 66 7.20 -4.00 22.52
CA GLN A 66 8.11 -3.18 23.32
C GLN A 66 9.26 -2.60 22.47
N GLY A 67 9.58 -3.26 21.35
CA GLY A 67 10.65 -2.82 20.45
C GLY A 67 10.37 -1.46 19.81
N ASP A 68 11.43 -0.64 19.65
CA ASP A 68 11.35 0.69 19.03
C ASP A 68 11.39 0.69 17.49
N ALA A 69 11.14 -0.45 16.85
CA ALA A 69 11.13 -0.56 15.41
C ALA A 69 9.98 0.23 14.77
N ALA A 70 10.31 1.01 13.74
CA ALA A 70 9.32 1.68 12.89
C ALA A 70 8.98 0.79 11.69
N PHE A 71 7.70 0.62 11.42
CA PHE A 71 7.20 -0.18 10.29
C PHE A 71 6.60 0.72 9.22
N ARG A 72 6.73 0.32 7.96
CA ARG A 72 6.04 1.00 6.84
C ARG A 72 4.59 0.57 6.74
N ILE A 73 4.33 -0.70 7.03
CA ILE A 73 3.01 -1.30 7.05
C ILE A 73 2.85 -2.01 8.39
N VAL A 74 1.73 -1.79 9.05
CA VAL A 74 1.27 -2.60 10.18
C VAL A 74 -0.05 -3.22 9.81
N TYR A 75 -0.15 -4.52 9.94
CA TYR A 75 -1.34 -5.28 9.61
C TYR A 75 -1.82 -6.09 10.80
N LEU A 76 -3.11 -6.02 11.07
CA LEU A 76 -3.81 -6.79 12.08
C LEU A 76 -4.70 -7.82 11.38
N PRO A 77 -4.33 -9.11 11.38
CA PRO A 77 -5.12 -10.16 10.75
C PRO A 77 -6.42 -10.39 11.51
N ALA A 78 -7.44 -10.83 10.80
CA ALA A 78 -8.66 -11.31 11.45
C ALA A 78 -8.35 -12.47 12.40
N PHE A 79 -9.10 -12.55 13.48
CA PHE A 79 -8.99 -13.62 14.48
C PHE A 79 -10.35 -14.11 14.94
N VAL A 80 -10.40 -15.31 15.47
CA VAL A 80 -11.60 -15.89 16.09
C VAL A 80 -11.66 -15.41 17.53
N ALA A 81 -12.85 -14.96 17.96
CA ALA A 81 -13.19 -14.77 19.36
C ALA A 81 -14.39 -15.69 19.69
N GLY A 82 -14.41 -16.27 20.85
CA GLY A 82 -15.45 -17.22 21.29
C GLY A 82 -16.82 -16.57 21.60
N GLY A 83 -16.97 -15.30 21.25
CA GLY A 83 -18.21 -14.54 21.38
C GLY A 83 -18.00 -13.08 21.77
N GLU A 84 -19.12 -12.34 21.93
CA GLU A 84 -19.09 -10.92 22.25
C GLU A 84 -18.40 -10.62 23.60
N ALA A 85 -18.61 -11.46 24.61
CA ALA A 85 -18.03 -11.28 25.94
C ALA A 85 -16.49 -11.40 25.91
N GLU A 86 -15.97 -12.45 25.28
CA GLU A 86 -14.52 -12.64 25.15
C GLU A 86 -13.88 -11.52 24.34
N LEU A 87 -14.51 -11.12 23.21
CA LEU A 87 -14.04 -10.00 22.41
C LEU A 87 -14.04 -8.70 23.21
N SER A 88 -15.06 -8.44 24.04
CA SER A 88 -15.10 -7.26 24.90
C SER A 88 -13.95 -7.25 25.92
N MET A 89 -13.70 -8.37 26.59
CA MET A 89 -12.59 -8.51 27.52
C MET A 89 -11.23 -8.27 26.85
N LEU A 90 -11.04 -8.81 25.64
CA LEU A 90 -9.81 -8.61 24.86
C LEU A 90 -9.63 -7.12 24.52
N LEU A 91 -10.70 -6.44 24.11
CA LEU A 91 -10.65 -5.01 23.76
C LEU A 91 -10.37 -4.14 25.00
N ASP A 92 -10.93 -4.48 26.16
CA ASP A 92 -10.69 -3.75 27.40
C ASP A 92 -9.23 -3.83 27.87
N HIS A 93 -8.52 -4.90 27.49
CA HIS A 93 -7.09 -5.08 27.76
C HIS A 93 -6.18 -4.63 26.59
N ALA A 94 -6.73 -4.11 25.49
CA ALA A 94 -5.98 -3.77 24.28
C ALA A 94 -5.22 -2.42 24.38
N ARG A 95 -5.17 -1.76 25.54
CA ARG A 95 -4.53 -0.45 25.71
C ARG A 95 -3.05 -0.42 25.26
N PRO A 96 -2.20 -1.40 25.63
CA PRO A 96 -0.80 -1.41 25.17
C PRO A 96 -0.67 -1.50 23.63
N LEU A 97 -1.54 -2.30 22.99
CA LEU A 97 -1.62 -2.40 21.54
C LEU A 97 -2.11 -1.08 20.93
N SER A 98 -3.12 -0.46 21.51
CA SER A 98 -3.67 0.83 21.05
C SER A 98 -2.61 1.93 21.09
N ASP A 99 -1.82 2.01 22.16
CA ASP A 99 -0.72 2.96 22.29
C ASP A 99 0.38 2.68 21.26
N TRP A 100 0.72 1.42 21.04
CA TRP A 100 1.69 1.02 20.03
C TRP A 100 1.21 1.37 18.60
N LEU A 101 -0.05 1.11 18.25
CA LEU A 101 -0.64 1.46 16.96
C LEU A 101 -0.58 2.98 16.72
N ARG A 102 -0.91 3.79 17.72
CA ARG A 102 -0.80 5.25 17.62
C ARG A 102 0.65 5.69 17.38
N ARG A 103 1.63 5.11 18.11
CA ARG A 103 3.05 5.39 17.87
C ARG A 103 3.49 5.02 16.45
N GLN A 104 3.10 3.84 15.93
CA GLN A 104 3.44 3.42 14.58
C GLN A 104 2.79 4.36 13.54
N ARG A 105 1.54 4.77 13.75
CA ARG A 105 0.86 5.72 12.87
C ARG A 105 1.52 7.10 12.87
N ALA A 106 1.91 7.61 14.02
CA ALA A 106 2.64 8.88 14.15
C ALA A 106 4.01 8.84 13.46
N ARG A 107 4.65 7.67 13.37
CA ARG A 107 5.90 7.43 12.61
C ARG A 107 5.67 7.24 11.10
N GLY A 108 4.43 7.38 10.63
CA GLY A 108 4.08 7.31 9.21
C GLY A 108 3.70 5.93 8.69
N ALA A 109 3.53 4.93 9.56
CA ALA A 109 3.07 3.62 9.14
C ALA A 109 1.67 3.69 8.51
N VAL A 110 1.47 2.90 7.46
CA VAL A 110 0.14 2.60 6.91
C VAL A 110 -0.42 1.43 7.71
N LEU A 111 -1.63 1.58 8.25
CA LEU A 111 -2.23 0.55 9.09
C LEU A 111 -3.35 -0.16 8.34
N GLY A 112 -3.48 -1.46 8.54
CA GLY A 112 -4.59 -2.25 7.99
C GLY A 112 -5.10 -3.28 8.99
N ALA A 113 -6.40 -3.52 8.99
CA ALA A 113 -6.99 -4.59 9.76
C ALA A 113 -8.12 -5.28 8.98
N SER A 114 -8.29 -6.57 9.22
CA SER A 114 -9.39 -7.35 8.64
C SER A 114 -10.30 -7.95 9.71
N GLY A 115 -11.58 -8.09 9.39
CA GLY A 115 -12.56 -8.77 10.21
C GLY A 115 -12.65 -8.25 11.65
N THR A 116 -12.49 -9.13 12.63
CA THR A 116 -12.50 -8.82 14.05
C THR A 116 -11.44 -7.83 14.48
N ALA A 117 -10.27 -7.82 13.82
CA ALA A 117 -9.17 -6.93 14.17
C ALA A 117 -9.46 -5.45 13.87
N VAL A 118 -10.48 -5.12 13.08
CA VAL A 118 -10.94 -3.73 12.91
C VAL A 118 -11.38 -3.11 14.23
N MET A 119 -11.89 -3.92 15.16
CA MET A 119 -12.26 -3.46 16.52
C MET A 119 -11.04 -2.92 17.28
N LEU A 120 -9.86 -3.51 17.11
CA LEU A 120 -8.62 -3.06 17.74
C LEU A 120 -8.15 -1.70 17.19
N LEU A 121 -8.33 -1.46 15.87
CA LEU A 121 -8.09 -0.14 15.29
C LEU A 121 -9.07 0.91 15.84
N ALA A 122 -10.34 0.55 16.02
CA ALA A 122 -11.33 1.45 16.61
C ALA A 122 -11.00 1.75 18.09
N GLU A 123 -10.54 0.74 18.86
CA GLU A 123 -10.11 0.91 20.26
C GLU A 123 -8.92 1.88 20.39
N SER A 124 -8.07 1.94 19.38
CA SER A 124 -6.96 2.92 19.37
C SER A 124 -7.40 4.35 19.08
N GLY A 125 -8.67 4.62 18.73
CA GLY A 125 -9.18 5.93 18.33
C GLY A 125 -8.75 6.39 16.94
N LEU A 126 -7.97 5.61 16.20
CA LEU A 126 -7.44 5.97 14.87
C LEU A 126 -8.51 5.99 13.77
N LEU A 127 -9.71 5.52 14.06
CA LEU A 127 -10.86 5.51 13.14
C LEU A 127 -11.92 6.57 13.49
N ASP A 128 -11.73 7.36 14.54
CA ASP A 128 -12.70 8.37 14.98
C ASP A 128 -13.01 9.38 13.87
N GLY A 129 -14.29 9.66 13.66
CA GLY A 129 -14.80 10.52 12.60
C GLY A 129 -14.93 9.84 11.23
N GLY A 130 -14.32 8.66 11.06
CA GLY A 130 -14.33 7.90 9.82
C GLY A 130 -15.49 6.94 9.66
N LYS A 131 -15.34 6.07 8.66
CA LYS A 131 -16.24 4.93 8.41
C LYS A 131 -15.45 3.64 8.22
N VAL A 132 -16.06 2.52 8.58
CA VAL A 132 -15.43 1.20 8.52
C VAL A 132 -16.31 0.15 7.84
N ALA A 133 -15.66 -0.76 7.12
CA ALA A 133 -16.24 -2.00 6.69
C ALA A 133 -16.09 -3.05 7.80
N LEU A 134 -17.17 -3.78 8.10
CA LEU A 134 -17.19 -4.79 9.15
C LEU A 134 -18.07 -5.99 8.76
N PRO A 135 -17.71 -7.21 9.21
CA PRO A 135 -18.60 -8.37 9.11
C PRO A 135 -19.93 -8.12 9.84
N ASP A 136 -21.02 -8.63 9.30
CA ASP A 136 -22.36 -8.44 9.87
C ASP A 136 -22.46 -8.76 11.37
N PRO A 137 -21.91 -9.87 11.87
CA PRO A 137 -22.03 -10.22 13.29
C PRO A 137 -21.42 -9.18 14.24
N LEU A 138 -20.44 -8.41 13.80
CA LEU A 138 -19.76 -7.44 14.65
C LEU A 138 -20.42 -6.05 14.66
N ARG A 139 -21.29 -5.74 13.69
CA ARG A 139 -21.85 -4.39 13.48
C ARG A 139 -22.63 -3.87 14.67
N ALA A 140 -23.41 -4.71 15.33
CA ALA A 140 -24.22 -4.32 16.49
C ALA A 140 -23.34 -3.92 17.68
N MET A 141 -22.40 -4.78 18.04
CA MET A 141 -21.41 -4.50 19.10
C MET A 141 -20.57 -3.26 18.79
N PHE A 142 -20.09 -3.15 17.54
CA PHE A 142 -19.27 -2.02 17.10
C PHE A 142 -20.00 -0.68 17.28
N ARG A 143 -21.24 -0.56 16.82
CA ARG A 143 -22.04 0.66 16.94
C ARG A 143 -22.31 1.05 18.39
N ARG A 144 -22.48 0.08 19.29
CA ARG A 144 -22.66 0.35 20.73
C ARG A 144 -21.38 0.91 21.35
N ARG A 145 -20.23 0.35 20.99
CA ARG A 145 -18.94 0.67 21.61
C ARG A 145 -18.28 1.91 21.01
N TYR A 146 -18.33 2.09 19.68
CA TYR A 146 -17.58 3.14 18.94
C TYR A 146 -18.53 4.13 18.25
N ARG A 147 -19.17 5.01 19.03
CA ARG A 147 -20.17 5.97 18.50
C ARG A 147 -19.61 7.03 17.57
N ARG A 148 -18.29 7.26 17.57
CA ARG A 148 -17.60 8.22 16.71
C ARG A 148 -17.23 7.65 15.35
N VAL A 149 -17.41 6.34 15.12
CA VAL A 149 -17.06 5.67 13.88
C VAL A 149 -18.33 5.14 13.22
N ARG A 150 -18.51 5.42 11.95
CA ARG A 150 -19.69 4.95 11.19
C ARG A 150 -19.41 3.61 10.54
N VAL A 151 -20.36 2.72 10.54
CA VAL A 151 -20.29 1.45 9.81
C VAL A 151 -20.87 1.63 8.42
N ASP A 152 -20.05 1.42 7.38
CA ASP A 152 -20.49 1.36 6.01
C ASP A 152 -20.85 -0.08 5.64
N VAL A 153 -22.13 -0.37 5.55
CA VAL A 153 -22.66 -1.73 5.31
C VAL A 153 -22.46 -2.21 3.87
N ARG A 154 -22.18 -1.30 2.93
CA ARG A 154 -22.00 -1.62 1.52
C ARG A 154 -20.53 -1.77 1.14
N ALA A 155 -19.64 -1.18 1.94
CA ALA A 155 -18.22 -1.25 1.67
C ALA A 155 -17.63 -2.59 2.12
N THR A 156 -16.76 -3.17 1.32
CA THR A 156 -15.92 -4.31 1.69
C THR A 156 -14.58 -3.84 2.27
N LEU A 157 -14.15 -2.64 1.89
CA LEU A 157 -12.92 -2.00 2.30
C LEU A 157 -13.17 -0.49 2.48
N THR A 158 -12.62 0.09 3.54
CA THR A 158 -12.69 1.53 3.82
C THR A 158 -11.32 2.08 4.16
N GLU A 159 -11.15 3.38 3.98
CA GLU A 159 -9.93 4.11 4.31
C GLU A 159 -10.28 5.35 5.13
N HIS A 160 -9.47 5.63 6.16
CA HIS A 160 -9.54 6.84 6.95
C HIS A 160 -8.13 7.25 7.38
N HIS A 161 -7.62 8.36 6.82
CA HIS A 161 -6.29 8.92 7.15
C HIS A 161 -5.15 7.89 7.14
N GLY A 162 -5.08 7.03 6.11
CA GLY A 162 -4.04 6.00 5.98
C GLY A 162 -4.22 4.79 6.89
N VAL A 163 -5.42 4.61 7.44
CA VAL A 163 -5.86 3.43 8.17
C VAL A 163 -6.95 2.73 7.36
N TYR A 164 -6.74 1.46 7.06
CA TYR A 164 -7.60 0.66 6.19
C TYR A 164 -8.33 -0.42 6.99
N ALA A 165 -9.62 -0.56 6.76
CA ALA A 165 -10.46 -1.58 7.41
C ALA A 165 -11.15 -2.44 6.34
N CYS A 166 -10.99 -3.76 6.45
CA CYS A 166 -11.59 -4.74 5.57
C CYS A 166 -12.62 -5.57 6.33
N GLY A 167 -13.86 -5.59 5.83
CA GLY A 167 -14.97 -6.28 6.49
C GLY A 167 -15.13 -7.75 6.14
N ALA A 168 -14.49 -8.24 5.08
CA ALA A 168 -14.68 -9.61 4.61
C ALA A 168 -13.34 -10.30 4.29
N PRO A 169 -13.15 -11.56 4.67
CA PRO A 169 -11.94 -12.31 4.32
C PRO A 169 -11.68 -12.36 2.81
N ALA A 170 -12.71 -12.44 1.99
CA ALA A 170 -12.60 -12.40 0.53
C ALA A 170 -11.99 -11.10 -0.01
N ALA A 171 -12.01 -10.01 0.75
CA ALA A 171 -11.44 -8.72 0.36
C ALA A 171 -10.04 -8.47 0.96
N GLU A 172 -9.42 -9.43 1.62
CA GLU A 172 -8.08 -9.28 2.22
C GLU A 172 -6.99 -8.95 1.18
N TRP A 173 -7.04 -9.59 0.03
CA TRP A 173 -6.11 -9.27 -1.06
C TRP A 173 -6.28 -7.83 -1.54
N SER A 174 -7.51 -7.31 -1.58
CA SER A 174 -7.78 -5.90 -1.88
C SER A 174 -7.20 -4.98 -0.80
N LEU A 175 -7.29 -5.35 0.47
CA LEU A 175 -6.64 -4.64 1.56
C LEU A 175 -5.12 -4.64 1.38
N VAL A 176 -4.51 -5.80 1.12
CA VAL A 176 -3.06 -5.91 0.89
C VAL A 176 -2.63 -5.05 -0.29
N ALA A 177 -3.37 -5.06 -1.40
CA ALA A 177 -3.09 -4.19 -2.55
C ALA A 177 -3.14 -2.70 -2.18
N ARG A 178 -4.10 -2.26 -1.38
CA ARG A 178 -4.17 -0.86 -0.90
C ARG A 178 -3.01 -0.51 0.05
N LEU A 179 -2.61 -1.42 0.93
CA LEU A 179 -1.44 -1.21 1.78
C LEU A 179 -0.16 -1.08 0.95
N VAL A 180 0.00 -1.94 -0.08
CA VAL A 180 1.12 -1.88 -1.03
C VAL A 180 1.09 -0.58 -1.84
N GLU A 181 -0.09 -0.18 -2.35
CA GLU A 181 -0.28 1.08 -3.08
C GLU A 181 0.22 2.28 -2.26
N ARG A 182 -0.21 2.35 -1.02
CA ARG A 182 0.07 3.48 -0.15
C ARG A 182 1.51 3.49 0.39
N ALA A 183 2.02 2.32 0.78
CA ALA A 183 3.32 2.21 1.42
C ALA A 183 4.48 1.99 0.44
N ILE A 184 4.22 1.41 -0.73
CA ILE A 184 5.26 1.03 -1.70
C ILE A 184 5.08 1.82 -2.99
N SER A 185 4.12 1.42 -3.83
CA SER A 185 3.78 2.16 -5.05
C SER A 185 2.44 1.69 -5.65
N PRO A 186 1.72 2.58 -6.38
CA PRO A 186 0.52 2.20 -7.12
C PRO A 186 0.78 1.10 -8.15
N MET A 187 1.96 1.11 -8.78
CA MET A 187 2.37 0.11 -9.77
C MET A 187 2.51 -1.28 -9.15
N SER A 188 3.16 -1.38 -7.99
CA SER A 188 3.31 -2.66 -7.28
C SER A 188 1.94 -3.23 -6.88
N ALA A 189 1.02 -2.35 -6.48
CA ALA A 189 -0.35 -2.74 -6.14
C ALA A 189 -1.12 -3.24 -7.37
N GLN A 190 -1.01 -2.54 -8.49
CA GLN A 190 -1.66 -2.95 -9.75
C GLN A 190 -1.11 -4.29 -10.24
N TRP A 191 0.21 -4.47 -10.20
CA TRP A 191 0.84 -5.74 -10.54
C TRP A 191 0.35 -6.86 -9.61
N LEU A 192 0.30 -6.63 -8.30
CA LEU A 192 -0.18 -7.60 -7.33
C LEU A 192 -1.63 -8.01 -7.63
N ALA A 193 -2.50 -7.04 -7.93
CA ALA A 193 -3.88 -7.29 -8.29
C ALA A 193 -4.00 -8.19 -9.54
N GLN A 194 -3.17 -7.95 -10.56
CA GLN A 194 -3.12 -8.79 -11.77
C GLN A 194 -2.57 -10.19 -11.46
N ALA A 195 -1.47 -10.28 -10.70
CA ALA A 195 -0.83 -11.55 -10.37
C ALA A 195 -1.71 -12.47 -9.51
N THR A 196 -2.61 -11.89 -8.70
CA THR A 196 -3.53 -12.63 -7.84
C THR A 196 -4.92 -12.84 -8.46
N GLY A 197 -5.13 -12.39 -9.71
CA GLY A 197 -6.42 -12.51 -10.39
C GLY A 197 -7.53 -11.65 -9.78
N MET A 198 -7.17 -10.67 -8.93
CA MET A 198 -8.15 -9.74 -8.41
C MET A 198 -8.64 -8.84 -9.54
N GLU A 199 -9.94 -8.82 -9.77
CA GLU A 199 -10.54 -7.71 -10.51
C GLU A 199 -10.31 -6.44 -9.71
N SER A 200 -9.46 -5.55 -10.23
CA SER A 200 -9.31 -4.23 -9.65
C SER A 200 -10.69 -3.59 -9.60
N ASP A 201 -11.17 -3.24 -8.41
CA ASP A 201 -12.37 -2.44 -8.25
C ASP A 201 -12.06 -1.05 -8.86
N ARG A 202 -12.34 -0.95 -10.18
CA ARG A 202 -11.86 0.11 -11.09
C ARG A 202 -12.48 1.48 -10.82
N ARG A 203 -13.27 1.62 -9.74
CA ARG A 203 -14.06 2.84 -9.53
C ARG A 203 -13.25 4.03 -8.99
N ASP A 204 -12.07 3.81 -8.37
CA ASP A 204 -11.32 4.89 -7.71
C ASP A 204 -9.81 4.92 -8.00
N SER A 205 -9.30 4.11 -8.94
CA SER A 205 -7.88 4.19 -9.33
C SER A 205 -7.70 5.13 -10.52
N PRO A 206 -6.76 6.08 -10.52
CA PRO A 206 -6.55 6.94 -11.67
C PRO A 206 -6.12 6.10 -12.87
N ALA A 207 -7.10 5.83 -13.74
CA ALA A 207 -6.98 5.44 -15.14
C ALA A 207 -5.93 4.37 -15.49
N SER A 208 -6.21 3.11 -15.13
CA SER A 208 -5.84 2.06 -16.07
C SER A 208 -6.75 2.22 -17.29
N SER A 209 -6.17 2.45 -18.47
CA SER A 209 -6.94 2.62 -19.70
C SER A 209 -7.81 1.39 -19.95
N ALA A 210 -9.07 1.63 -20.38
CA ALA A 210 -9.95 0.56 -20.87
C ALA A 210 -9.41 -0.12 -22.15
N ASP A 211 -8.39 0.47 -22.77
CA ASP A 211 -7.67 -0.09 -23.91
C ASP A 211 -6.54 -1.03 -23.44
N PRO A 212 -6.61 -2.36 -23.69
CA PRO A 212 -5.62 -3.31 -23.20
C PRO A 212 -4.18 -3.03 -23.70
N LEU A 213 -4.03 -2.47 -24.90
CA LEU A 213 -2.72 -2.08 -25.41
C LEU A 213 -2.15 -0.93 -24.59
N VAL A 214 -2.97 0.06 -24.29
CA VAL A 214 -2.56 1.23 -23.49
C VAL A 214 -2.25 0.81 -22.06
N ALA A 215 -3.05 -0.08 -21.45
CA ALA A 215 -2.76 -0.65 -20.14
C ALA A 215 -1.39 -1.37 -20.11
N SER A 216 -1.09 -2.19 -21.13
CA SER A 216 0.21 -2.85 -21.29
C SER A 216 1.35 -1.85 -21.49
N ALA A 217 1.12 -0.77 -22.25
CA ALA A 217 2.08 0.30 -22.43
C ALA A 217 2.35 1.07 -21.13
N GLN A 218 1.30 1.41 -20.38
CA GLN A 218 1.42 2.03 -19.06
C GLN A 218 2.25 1.15 -18.10
N PHE A 219 1.96 -0.15 -18.09
CA PHE A 219 2.70 -1.12 -17.29
C PHE A 219 4.19 -1.15 -17.67
N TRP A 220 4.52 -1.25 -18.96
CA TRP A 220 5.90 -1.24 -19.44
C TRP A 220 6.65 0.03 -19.08
N LEU A 221 6.01 1.21 -19.27
CA LEU A 221 6.57 2.51 -18.92
C LEU A 221 6.81 2.64 -17.41
N ALA A 222 5.85 2.20 -16.61
CA ALA A 222 5.94 2.25 -15.16
C ALA A 222 7.09 1.40 -14.59
N GLN A 223 7.46 0.32 -15.30
CA GLN A 223 8.60 -0.51 -14.93
C GLN A 223 9.96 0.11 -15.27
N ARG A 224 10.00 0.98 -16.29
CA ARG A 224 11.25 1.45 -16.89
C ARG A 224 11.40 2.97 -16.87
N PHE A 225 10.49 3.71 -16.22
CA PHE A 225 10.46 5.17 -16.27
C PHE A 225 11.80 5.83 -15.85
N ALA A 226 12.58 5.19 -14.98
CA ALA A 226 13.87 5.69 -14.53
C ALA A 226 15.02 5.43 -15.52
N GLN A 227 14.78 4.64 -16.57
CA GLN A 227 15.77 4.32 -17.60
C GLN A 227 15.69 5.30 -18.79
N ASP A 228 16.64 5.21 -19.70
CA ASP A 228 16.54 5.88 -21.00
C ASP A 228 15.48 5.16 -21.86
N LEU A 229 14.32 5.81 -22.02
CA LEU A 229 13.14 5.22 -22.64
C LEU A 229 13.09 5.53 -24.13
N LYS A 230 13.12 4.48 -24.95
CA LYS A 230 12.81 4.57 -26.39
C LYS A 230 11.38 4.08 -26.62
N ILE A 231 10.47 5.00 -26.98
CA ILE A 231 9.06 4.66 -27.26
C ILE A 231 8.94 3.70 -28.46
N SER A 232 9.91 3.73 -29.37
CA SER A 232 10.01 2.74 -30.46
C SER A 232 10.24 1.30 -29.95
N GLU A 233 10.98 1.14 -28.87
CA GLU A 233 11.19 -0.15 -28.21
C GLU A 233 9.89 -0.65 -27.54
N LEU A 234 9.18 0.26 -26.88
CA LEU A 234 7.85 -0.04 -26.32
C LEU A 234 6.89 -0.52 -27.43
N ALA A 235 6.81 0.19 -28.55
CA ALA A 235 5.94 -0.19 -29.66
C ALA A 235 6.30 -1.59 -30.21
N ARG A 236 7.59 -1.87 -30.37
CA ARG A 236 8.09 -3.19 -30.81
C ARG A 236 7.74 -4.29 -29.79
N THR A 237 7.91 -4.03 -28.50
CA THR A 237 7.57 -4.99 -27.43
C THR A 237 6.07 -5.33 -27.43
N LEU A 238 5.23 -4.37 -27.78
CA LEU A 238 3.78 -4.55 -27.86
C LEU A 238 3.29 -5.01 -29.24
N ALA A 239 4.22 -5.33 -30.16
CA ALA A 239 3.94 -5.77 -31.52
C ALA A 239 3.03 -4.82 -32.32
N VAL A 240 3.20 -3.50 -32.14
CA VAL A 240 2.44 -2.47 -32.87
C VAL A 240 3.37 -1.44 -33.49
N SER A 241 2.85 -0.67 -34.48
CA SER A 241 3.57 0.47 -35.00
C SER A 241 3.64 1.62 -33.98
N HIS A 242 4.71 2.41 -34.07
CA HIS A 242 4.88 3.61 -33.23
C HIS A 242 3.66 4.56 -33.33
N ALA A 243 3.15 4.77 -34.55
CA ALA A 243 1.98 5.63 -34.79
C ALA A 243 0.70 5.05 -34.14
N THR A 244 0.50 3.74 -34.20
CA THR A 244 -0.64 3.07 -33.54
C THR A 244 -0.58 3.24 -32.02
N LEU A 245 0.59 3.05 -31.41
CA LEU A 245 0.79 3.24 -29.98
C LEU A 245 0.48 4.68 -29.57
N LEU A 246 1.04 5.69 -30.24
CA LEU A 246 0.80 7.10 -29.94
C LEU A 246 -0.68 7.44 -30.02
N ARG A 247 -1.33 7.13 -31.14
CA ARG A 247 -2.75 7.43 -31.37
C ARG A 247 -3.65 6.79 -30.31
N ARG A 248 -3.43 5.52 -29.96
CA ARG A 248 -4.24 4.83 -28.94
C ARG A 248 -3.98 5.38 -27.55
N PHE A 249 -2.74 5.70 -27.22
CA PHE A 249 -2.36 6.25 -25.93
C PHE A 249 -2.95 7.63 -25.72
N GLU A 250 -2.87 8.52 -26.72
CA GLU A 250 -3.47 9.86 -26.70
C GLU A 250 -5.01 9.80 -26.60
N ARG A 251 -5.65 8.91 -27.39
CA ARG A 251 -7.11 8.72 -27.33
C ARG A 251 -7.56 8.28 -25.94
N SER A 252 -6.81 7.43 -25.28
CA SER A 252 -7.20 6.82 -24.00
C SER A 252 -6.86 7.68 -22.80
N LEU A 253 -5.76 8.43 -22.85
CA LEU A 253 -5.20 9.14 -21.69
C LEU A 253 -5.01 10.64 -21.90
N GLY A 254 -5.27 11.17 -23.12
CA GLY A 254 -5.09 12.58 -23.45
C GLY A 254 -3.63 13.05 -23.43
N MET A 255 -2.66 12.12 -23.45
CA MET A 255 -1.23 12.45 -23.39
C MET A 255 -0.39 11.43 -24.15
N THR A 256 0.85 11.78 -24.50
CA THR A 256 1.78 10.86 -25.14
C THR A 256 2.40 9.87 -24.13
N PRO A 257 2.92 8.69 -24.59
CA PRO A 257 3.68 7.79 -23.72
C PRO A 257 4.89 8.44 -23.05
N GLY A 258 5.55 9.39 -23.75
CA GLY A 258 6.66 10.16 -23.21
C GLY A 258 6.24 11.10 -22.08
N ASP A 259 5.09 11.78 -22.24
CA ASP A 259 4.53 12.64 -21.17
C ASP A 259 4.12 11.80 -19.96
N TYR A 260 3.54 10.64 -20.20
CA TYR A 260 3.18 9.71 -19.14
C TYR A 260 4.42 9.26 -18.36
N ALA A 261 5.52 8.93 -19.03
CA ALA A 261 6.78 8.60 -18.38
C ALA A 261 7.33 9.77 -17.54
N ARG A 262 7.27 10.99 -18.08
CA ARG A 262 7.65 12.21 -17.33
C ARG A 262 6.81 12.41 -16.08
N ARG A 263 5.50 12.19 -16.19
CA ARG A 263 4.57 12.25 -15.05
C ARG A 263 4.91 11.20 -13.99
N LEU A 264 5.22 9.97 -14.38
CA LEU A 264 5.67 8.91 -13.45
C LEU A 264 6.93 9.33 -12.68
N ARG A 265 7.90 9.93 -13.34
CA ARG A 265 9.13 10.44 -12.73
C ARG A 265 8.83 11.51 -11.66
N VAL A 266 7.97 12.47 -12.00
CA VAL A 266 7.57 13.54 -11.07
C VAL A 266 6.81 12.98 -9.87
N GLU A 267 5.81 12.12 -10.08
CA GLU A 267 5.03 11.54 -8.99
C GLU A 267 5.90 10.66 -8.07
N THR A 268 6.87 9.95 -8.62
CA THR A 268 7.83 9.20 -7.82
C THR A 268 8.75 10.12 -7.03
N ALA A 269 9.23 11.20 -7.65
CA ALA A 269 10.05 12.20 -6.95
C ALA A 269 9.28 12.87 -5.81
N LYS A 270 8.01 13.25 -6.01
CA LYS A 270 7.15 13.81 -4.94
C LYS A 270 7.10 12.89 -3.72
N ARG A 271 6.83 11.59 -3.94
CA ARG A 271 6.83 10.61 -2.84
C ARG A 271 8.16 10.53 -2.12
N MET A 272 9.28 10.49 -2.86
CA MET A 272 10.62 10.42 -2.27
C MET A 272 10.98 11.67 -1.48
N LEU A 273 10.55 12.86 -1.95
CA LEU A 273 10.75 14.13 -1.25
C LEU A 273 10.04 14.16 0.11
N HIS A 274 8.85 13.54 0.22
CA HIS A 274 8.11 13.44 1.48
C HIS A 274 8.61 12.31 2.40
N SER A 275 9.01 11.17 1.81
CA SER A 275 9.26 9.95 2.59
C SER A 275 10.73 9.69 2.92
N THR A 276 11.67 10.48 2.37
CA THR A 276 13.11 10.24 2.54
C THR A 276 13.90 11.52 2.81
N GLN A 277 15.11 11.38 3.38
CA GLN A 277 16.09 12.46 3.59
C GLN A 277 17.11 12.56 2.43
N ARG A 278 16.89 11.86 1.31
CA ARG A 278 17.81 11.85 0.16
C ARG A 278 17.97 13.24 -0.43
N SER A 279 19.15 13.57 -0.94
CA SER A 279 19.41 14.84 -1.62
C SER A 279 18.57 14.96 -2.91
N ILE A 280 18.39 16.18 -3.39
CA ILE A 280 17.66 16.43 -4.65
C ILE A 280 18.38 15.73 -5.81
N GLU A 281 19.71 15.73 -5.78
CA GLU A 281 20.59 15.09 -6.77
C GLU A 281 20.38 13.56 -6.77
N GLN A 282 20.32 12.94 -5.59
CA GLN A 282 20.04 11.52 -5.46
C GLN A 282 18.65 11.15 -5.97
N ILE A 283 17.65 11.97 -5.66
CA ILE A 283 16.27 11.75 -6.15
C ILE A 283 16.20 11.90 -7.66
N ALA A 284 16.86 12.95 -8.23
CA ALA A 284 16.91 13.14 -9.68
C ALA A 284 17.51 11.91 -10.38
N ALA A 285 18.65 11.42 -9.91
CA ALA A 285 19.28 10.22 -10.46
C ALA A 285 18.35 8.98 -10.35
N MET A 286 17.68 8.79 -9.22
CA MET A 286 16.77 7.66 -9.00
C MET A 286 15.53 7.68 -9.88
N VAL A 287 15.07 8.85 -10.32
CA VAL A 287 13.95 8.99 -11.25
C VAL A 287 14.39 9.12 -12.71
N GLY A 288 15.67 8.87 -12.99
CA GLY A 288 16.22 8.78 -14.35
C GLY A 288 16.65 10.10 -14.97
N TYR A 289 17.10 11.06 -14.16
CA TYR A 289 17.72 12.30 -14.62
C TYR A 289 19.20 12.37 -14.23
N ALA A 290 20.08 12.32 -15.24
CA ALA A 290 21.50 12.60 -15.04
C ALA A 290 21.75 14.10 -14.78
N ASP A 291 20.97 14.98 -15.42
CA ASP A 291 21.02 16.42 -15.19
C ASP A 291 19.97 16.89 -14.18
N VAL A 292 20.46 17.35 -13.04
CA VAL A 292 19.62 17.87 -11.95
C VAL A 292 18.89 19.16 -12.33
N ARG A 293 19.45 19.97 -13.24
CA ARG A 293 18.79 21.20 -13.71
C ARG A 293 17.55 20.86 -14.55
N ALA A 294 17.68 19.90 -15.45
CA ALA A 294 16.55 19.38 -16.23
C ALA A 294 15.46 18.79 -15.32
N PHE A 295 15.85 18.03 -14.29
CA PHE A 295 14.91 17.52 -13.28
C PHE A 295 14.18 18.64 -12.55
N ARG A 296 14.88 19.66 -12.04
CA ARG A 296 14.27 20.78 -11.32
C ARG A 296 13.29 21.57 -12.20
N ALA A 297 13.64 21.80 -13.46
CA ALA A 297 12.76 22.46 -14.43
C ALA A 297 11.47 21.67 -14.67
N LEU A 298 11.59 20.36 -14.95
CA LEU A 298 10.44 19.48 -15.14
C LEU A 298 9.56 19.42 -13.89
N PHE A 299 10.16 19.24 -12.71
CA PHE A 299 9.44 19.12 -11.46
C PHE A 299 8.63 20.40 -11.18
N LYS A 300 9.25 21.58 -11.35
CA LYS A 300 8.58 22.87 -11.18
C LYS A 300 7.45 23.07 -12.19
N ALA A 301 7.65 22.67 -13.46
CA ALA A 301 6.62 22.77 -14.49
C ALA A 301 5.38 21.93 -14.17
N HIS A 302 5.55 20.76 -13.51
CA HIS A 302 4.45 19.86 -13.17
C HIS A 302 3.81 20.15 -11.80
N THR A 303 4.52 20.76 -10.86
CA THR A 303 4.05 20.93 -9.47
C THR A 303 3.85 22.39 -9.06
N GLY A 304 4.30 23.32 -9.87
CA GLY A 304 4.32 24.76 -9.54
C GLY A 304 5.43 25.17 -8.57
N ALA A 305 6.12 24.22 -7.92
CA ALA A 305 7.12 24.49 -6.89
C ALA A 305 8.46 23.79 -7.18
N SER A 306 9.56 24.34 -6.65
CA SER A 306 10.84 23.64 -6.72
C SER A 306 10.84 22.38 -5.83
N PRO A 307 11.65 21.34 -6.13
CA PRO A 307 11.75 20.16 -5.27
C PRO A 307 12.06 20.48 -3.80
N THR A 308 12.91 21.51 -3.56
CA THR A 308 13.26 21.95 -2.20
C THR A 308 12.06 22.56 -1.49
N ALA A 309 11.34 23.49 -2.15
CA ALA A 309 10.14 24.11 -1.59
C ALA A 309 9.03 23.08 -1.34
N PHE A 310 8.87 22.14 -2.27
CA PHE A 310 7.89 21.04 -2.14
C PHE A 310 8.18 20.16 -0.92
N ARG A 311 9.45 19.84 -0.66
CA ARG A 311 9.87 19.09 0.54
C ARG A 311 9.57 19.84 1.83
N GLN A 312 9.83 21.15 1.84
CA GLN A 312 9.60 21.99 3.03
C GLN A 312 8.11 22.09 3.37
N ALA A 313 7.26 22.30 2.36
CA ALA A 313 5.80 22.38 2.52
C ALA A 313 5.15 21.07 3.03
N GLY A 314 5.76 19.91 2.80
CA GLY A 314 5.25 18.63 3.30
C GLY A 314 5.73 18.24 4.71
N ARG A 315 6.50 19.10 5.38
CA ARG A 315 7.05 18.90 6.74
C ARG A 315 6.38 19.77 7.80
N GLY A 316 5.57 20.73 7.42
CA GLY A 316 4.70 21.53 8.28
C GLY A 316 3.31 20.93 8.30
#